data_f9455ba17dfc24a318b395991ed3e635
#
_entry.id   f9455ba17dfc24a318b395991ed3e635
#
_cell.length_a   1.000
_cell.length_b   1.000
_cell.length_c   1.000
_cell.angle_alpha   90.00
_cell.angle_beta   90.00
_cell.angle_gamma   90.00
#
_symmetry.space_group_name_H-M   'P 1'
#
loop_
_entity.id
_entity.type
_entity.pdbx_description
1 polymer ?
#
loop_
_entity_poly.entity_id
_entity_poly.type
_entity_poly.pdbx_seq_one_letter_code
_entity_poly.pdbx_strand_id
1 'polypeptide(L)' 'MDELAGRRVAISLGIKALGTLGILLQAKHRNLIPAVKPLVEQLLAFGFHADEELVIWVLQSAGEK' A
#
# COMPACT_ATOMS: atom_id res chain seq x y z
N MET A 1 -29.10 -5.57 -4.15
CA MET A 1 -27.62 -5.40 -4.16
C MET A 1 -27.08 -5.81 -2.82
N ASP A 2 -26.02 -6.56 -2.80
CA ASP A 2 -25.49 -7.12 -1.56
C ASP A 2 -24.33 -6.25 -1.04
N GLU A 3 -24.65 -5.36 -0.09
CA GLU A 3 -23.66 -4.49 0.53
C GLU A 3 -22.59 -5.29 1.28
N LEU A 4 -22.97 -6.44 1.82
CA LEU A 4 -22.03 -7.29 2.57
C LEU A 4 -20.95 -7.84 1.65
N ALA A 5 -21.31 -8.27 0.44
CA ALA A 5 -20.34 -8.74 -0.55
C ALA A 5 -19.40 -7.61 -0.95
N GLY A 6 -19.91 -6.39 -1.16
CA GLY A 6 -19.10 -5.22 -1.44
C GLY A 6 -18.11 -4.90 -0.33
N ARG A 7 -18.54 -5.01 0.93
CA ARG A 7 -17.66 -4.78 2.09
C ARG A 7 -16.55 -5.83 2.16
N ARG A 8 -16.86 -7.09 1.91
CA ARG A 8 -15.87 -8.16 1.91
C ARG A 8 -14.80 -7.93 0.86
N VAL A 9 -15.21 -7.50 -0.33
CA VAL A 9 -14.25 -7.18 -1.40
C VAL A 9 -13.37 -6.00 -1.00
N ALA A 10 -13.97 -4.94 -0.44
CA ALA A 10 -13.22 -3.77 0.00
C ALA A 10 -12.21 -4.13 1.11
N ILE A 11 -12.61 -4.93 2.09
CA ILE A 11 -11.73 -5.39 3.17
C ILE A 11 -10.59 -6.23 2.59
N SER A 12 -10.89 -7.14 1.67
CA SER A 12 -9.89 -7.99 1.02
C SER A 12 -8.86 -7.17 0.26
N LEU A 13 -9.29 -6.15 -0.49
CA LEU A 13 -8.39 -5.26 -1.20
C LEU A 13 -7.53 -4.45 -0.23
N GLY A 14 -8.11 -4.00 0.88
CA GLY A 14 -7.36 -3.29 1.92
C GLY A 14 -6.28 -4.15 2.57
N ILE A 15 -6.60 -5.42 2.84
CA ILE A 15 -5.62 -6.37 3.39
C ILE A 15 -4.49 -6.62 2.41
N LYS A 16 -4.79 -6.80 1.12
CA LYS A 16 -3.78 -6.98 0.09
C LYS A 16 -2.89 -5.74 -0.05
N ALA A 17 -3.50 -4.56 0.00
CA ALA A 17 -2.75 -3.30 -0.06
C ALA A 17 -1.80 -3.17 1.13
N LEU A 18 -2.29 -3.46 2.34
CA LEU A 18 -1.48 -3.41 3.55
C LEU A 18 -0.30 -4.38 3.46
N GLY A 19 -0.54 -5.62 3.01
CA GLY A 19 0.51 -6.61 2.85
C GLY A 19 1.57 -6.18 1.84
N THR A 20 1.16 -5.69 0.67
CA THR A 20 2.07 -5.24 -0.37
C THR A 20 2.91 -4.06 0.10
N LEU A 21 2.28 -3.05 0.69
CA LEU A 21 2.97 -1.87 1.20
C LEU A 21 3.89 -2.23 2.38
N GLY A 22 3.47 -3.18 3.22
CA GLY A 22 4.30 -3.69 4.31
C GLY A 22 5.58 -4.35 3.81
N ILE A 23 5.49 -5.11 2.73
CA ILE A 23 6.67 -5.73 2.09
C ILE A 23 7.63 -4.66 1.57
N LEU A 24 7.11 -3.63 0.93
CA LEU A 24 7.94 -2.52 0.44
C LEU A 24 8.61 -1.78 1.58
N LEU A 25 7.88 -1.53 2.66
CA LEU A 25 8.42 -0.88 3.84
C LEU A 25 9.55 -1.70 4.46
N GLN A 26 9.36 -3.01 4.58
CA GLN A 26 10.38 -3.90 5.10
C GLN A 26 11.62 -3.93 4.21
N ALA A 27 11.42 -3.95 2.89
CA ALA A 27 12.52 -3.90 1.94
C ALA A 27 13.35 -2.61 2.09
N LYS A 28 12.68 -1.49 2.33
CA LYS A 28 13.36 -0.22 2.60
C LYS A 28 14.20 -0.31 3.89
N HIS A 29 13.61 -0.86 4.96
CA HIS A 29 14.31 -1.01 6.24
C HIS A 29 15.52 -1.94 6.16
N ARG A 30 15.50 -2.89 5.23
CA ARG A 30 16.62 -3.81 4.99
C ARG A 30 17.60 -3.30 3.93
N ASN A 31 17.39 -2.08 3.44
CA ASN A 31 18.22 -1.47 2.40
C ASN A 31 18.22 -2.25 1.08
N LEU A 32 17.15 -3.00 0.80
CA LEU A 32 16.99 -3.71 -0.47
C LEU A 32 16.50 -2.79 -1.57
N ILE A 33 15.83 -1.70 -1.20
CA ILE A 33 15.38 -0.66 -2.13
C ILE A 33 15.76 0.70 -1.55
N PRO A 34 16.08 1.69 -2.39
CA PRO A 34 16.48 3.02 -1.91
C PRO A 34 15.30 3.85 -1.41
N ALA A 35 14.10 3.61 -1.94
CA ALA A 35 12.92 4.36 -1.56
C ALA A 35 11.66 3.58 -1.87
N VAL A 36 10.62 3.78 -1.08
CA VAL A 36 9.30 3.18 -1.27
C VAL A 36 8.45 4.02 -2.22
N LYS A 37 8.58 5.34 -2.15
CA LYS A 37 7.72 6.27 -2.87
C LYS A 37 7.61 6.01 -4.38
N PRO A 38 8.72 5.84 -5.13
CA PRO A 38 8.62 5.59 -6.56
C PRO A 38 7.85 4.31 -6.89
N LEU A 39 8.05 3.27 -6.07
CA LEU A 39 7.36 1.99 -6.27
C LEU A 39 5.87 2.11 -5.98
N VAL A 40 5.50 2.85 -4.94
CA VAL A 40 4.09 3.11 -4.63
C VAL A 40 3.43 3.89 -5.76
N GLU A 41 4.10 4.91 -6.28
CA GLU A 41 3.58 5.69 -7.40
C GLU A 41 3.34 4.83 -8.64
N GLN A 42 4.27 3.93 -8.96
CA GLN A 42 4.12 3.00 -10.06
C GLN A 42 2.94 2.04 -9.85
N LEU A 43 2.80 1.49 -8.65
CA LEU A 43 1.68 0.61 -8.33
C LEU A 43 0.34 1.33 -8.51
N LEU A 44 0.23 2.55 -8.02
CA LEU A 44 -0.99 3.34 -8.15
C LEU A 44 -1.30 3.65 -9.63
N ALA A 45 -0.27 3.92 -10.43
CA ALA A 45 -0.41 4.16 -11.86
C ALA A 45 -0.91 2.92 -12.60
N PHE A 46 -0.57 1.72 -12.12
CA PHE A 46 -1.01 0.46 -12.71
C PHE A 46 -2.36 -0.03 -12.16
N GLY A 47 -3.04 0.76 -11.36
CA GLY A 47 -4.36 0.42 -10.87
C GLY A 47 -4.39 -0.25 -9.49
N PHE A 48 -3.27 -0.27 -8.79
CA PHE A 48 -3.24 -0.77 -7.41
C PHE A 48 -4.12 0.13 -6.52
N HIS A 49 -4.99 -0.49 -5.74
CA HIS A 49 -5.90 0.24 -4.86
C HIS A 49 -5.36 0.28 -3.43
N ALA A 50 -5.18 1.49 -2.93
CA ALA A 50 -4.81 1.72 -1.53
C ALA A 50 -5.43 3.03 -1.07
N ASP A 51 -5.86 3.08 0.20
CA ASP A 51 -6.34 4.31 0.80
C ASP A 51 -5.20 5.32 0.89
N GLU A 52 -5.55 6.59 0.64
CA GLU A 52 -4.59 7.69 0.74
C GLU A 52 -3.92 7.73 2.12
N GLU A 53 -4.70 7.53 3.18
CA GLU A 53 -4.16 7.52 4.54
C GLU A 53 -3.15 6.40 4.74
N LEU A 54 -3.39 5.23 4.17
CA LEU A 54 -2.47 4.11 4.24
C LEU A 54 -1.16 4.42 3.51
N VAL A 55 -1.26 5.04 2.33
CA VAL A 55 -0.08 5.44 1.56
C VAL A 55 0.75 6.46 2.35
N ILE A 56 0.09 7.45 2.93
CA ILE A 56 0.76 8.47 3.76
C ILE A 56 1.46 7.80 4.94
N TRP A 57 0.79 6.89 5.62
CA TRP A 57 1.37 6.18 6.76
C TRP A 57 2.63 5.40 6.36
N VAL A 58 2.57 4.70 5.23
CA VAL A 58 3.72 3.92 4.74
C VAL A 58 4.89 4.84 4.41
N LEU A 59 4.65 5.93 3.71
CA LEU A 59 5.70 6.88 3.36
C LEU A 59 6.33 7.51 4.61
N GLN A 60 5.52 7.86 5.59
CA GLN A 60 6.03 8.39 6.86
C GLN A 60 6.86 7.35 7.60
N SER A 61 6.39 6.10 7.63
CA SER A 61 7.09 5.01 8.28
C SER A 61 8.42 4.69 7.60
N ALA A 62 8.52 4.95 6.30
CA ALA A 62 9.75 4.76 5.53
C ALA A 62 10.68 5.98 5.61
N GLY A 63 10.29 7.04 6.31
CA GLY A 63 11.05 8.28 6.36
C GLY A 63 10.92 9.14 5.12
N GLU A 64 9.88 8.91 4.32
CA GLU A 64 9.61 9.64 3.08
C GLU A 64 8.29 10.42 3.23
N LYS A 65 8.24 11.58 2.68
CA LYS A 65 7.02 12.41 2.72
C LYS A 65 6.33 12.48 1.38
#